data_47c8093a018476464141c06902153bd6
#
_entry.id   47c8093a018476464141c06902153bd6
#
_cell.length_a   1.000
_cell.length_b   1.000
_cell.length_c   1.000
_cell.angle_alpha   90.00
_cell.angle_beta   90.00
_cell.angle_gamma   90.00
#
_symmetry.space_group_name_H-M   'P 1'
#
loop_
_entity.id
_entity.type
_entity.pdbx_description
1 polymer ?
#
loop_
_entity_poly.entity_id
_entity_poly.type
_entity_poly.pdbx_seq_one_letter_code
_entity_poly.pdbx_strand_id
1 'polypeptide(L)'
;FLLSGYFNGSNPDQIYFKPKLKVIKADVDQLLFKYENFGQDEILSDYIHGQLSGDITGNIRIYPDMIPDVDQSEIHMDVELLNGRLENYEPVLMLSDYMGDKNLSSVRFDTLQNHMDITNGIITIPNMTIESTLGHYELSGEQSMAGNLEYYIRIPWKIVRKSARSKFFGNKKTTDGEIGDD
;
A
#
# COMPACT_ATOMS: atom_id res chain seq x y z
N PHE A 1 17.78 -11.67 2.50
CA PHE A 1 18.21 -10.33 2.88
C PHE A 1 19.73 -10.21 2.81
N LEU A 2 20.21 -9.12 2.20
CA LEU A 2 21.62 -8.74 2.18
C LEU A 2 21.72 -7.32 2.75
N LEU A 3 22.35 -7.17 3.92
CA LEU A 3 22.56 -5.90 4.58
C LEU A 3 24.04 -5.56 4.56
N SER A 4 24.38 -4.38 4.10
CA SER A 4 25.67 -3.73 4.26
C SER A 4 25.45 -2.28 4.68
N GLY A 5 26.49 -1.60 5.12
CA GLY A 5 26.32 -0.20 5.48
C GLY A 5 27.53 0.37 6.20
N TYR A 6 27.45 1.66 6.44
CA TYR A 6 28.44 2.42 7.18
C TYR A 6 27.79 3.00 8.43
N PHE A 7 28.43 2.78 9.56
CA PHE A 7 28.03 3.32 10.86
C PHE A 7 29.04 4.33 11.35
N ASN A 8 28.60 5.53 11.68
CA ASN A 8 29.42 6.58 12.26
C ASN A 8 28.92 6.94 13.66
N GLY A 9 29.63 6.46 14.67
CA GLY A 9 29.39 6.75 16.08
C GLY A 9 30.48 7.61 16.72
N SER A 10 31.30 8.31 15.92
CA SER A 10 32.42 9.14 16.45
C SER A 10 31.94 10.30 17.31
N ASN A 11 30.74 10.80 17.09
CA ASN A 11 30.06 11.78 17.93
C ASN A 11 28.81 11.14 18.52
N PRO A 12 28.70 10.94 19.83
CA PRO A 12 27.52 10.34 20.47
C PRO A 12 26.21 11.10 20.24
N ASP A 13 26.30 12.42 20.03
CA ASP A 13 25.12 13.27 19.78
C ASP A 13 24.68 13.26 18.33
N GLN A 14 25.48 12.67 17.44
CA GLN A 14 25.23 12.64 15.98
C GLN A 14 25.67 11.28 15.41
N ILE A 15 24.96 10.25 15.79
CA ILE A 15 25.20 8.90 15.27
C ILE A 15 24.43 8.76 13.95
N TYR A 16 25.10 8.28 12.91
CA TYR A 16 24.51 8.03 11.60
C TYR A 16 24.78 6.61 11.12
N PHE A 17 23.75 6.01 10.55
CA PHE A 17 23.84 4.74 9.85
C PHE A 17 23.42 4.92 8.40
N LYS A 18 24.25 4.44 7.48
CA LYS A 18 23.97 4.45 6.02
C LYS A 18 23.80 3.03 5.52
N PRO A 19 22.60 2.46 5.63
CA PRO A 19 22.32 1.11 5.18
C PRO A 19 22.27 1.02 3.65
N LYS A 20 22.60 -0.18 3.16
CA LYS A 20 22.21 -0.72 1.86
C LYS A 20 21.60 -2.09 2.12
N LEU A 21 20.30 -2.17 2.10
CA LEU A 21 19.56 -3.40 2.32
C LEU A 21 18.95 -3.86 1.01
N LYS A 22 19.22 -5.11 0.64
CA LYS A 22 18.55 -5.80 -0.46
C LYS A 22 17.62 -6.86 0.09
N VAL A 23 16.35 -6.75 -0.24
CA VAL A 23 15.31 -7.73 0.05
C VAL A 23 15.07 -8.55 -1.21
N ILE A 24 15.02 -9.87 -1.10
CA ILE A 24 14.82 -10.78 -2.24
C ILE A 24 13.71 -11.75 -1.86
N LYS A 25 12.55 -11.62 -2.52
CA LYS A 25 11.39 -12.51 -2.42
C LYS A 25 11.02 -12.87 -0.98
N ALA A 26 10.95 -11.89 -0.10
CA ALA A 26 10.46 -12.07 1.25
C ALA A 26 8.92 -12.09 1.26
N ASP A 27 8.32 -12.98 2.03
CA ASP A 27 6.88 -12.95 2.27
C ASP A 27 6.55 -11.70 3.10
N VAL A 28 5.77 -10.78 2.53
CA VAL A 28 5.53 -9.44 3.12
C VAL A 28 4.75 -9.53 4.42
N ASP A 29 3.77 -10.43 4.52
CA ASP A 29 3.01 -10.70 5.73
C ASP A 29 3.89 -11.21 6.87
N GLN A 30 4.77 -12.18 6.60
CA GLN A 30 5.73 -12.67 7.59
C GLN A 30 6.74 -11.60 8.01
N LEU A 31 7.15 -10.75 7.06
CA LEU A 31 8.04 -9.63 7.34
C LEU A 31 7.38 -8.64 8.31
N LEU A 32 6.16 -8.21 8.00
CA LEU A 32 5.39 -7.32 8.84
C LEU A 32 5.13 -7.93 10.22
N PHE A 33 4.65 -9.17 10.27
CA PHE A 33 4.40 -9.87 11.54
C PHE A 33 5.65 -9.93 12.42
N LYS A 34 6.79 -10.34 11.84
CA LYS A 34 8.04 -10.51 12.57
C LYS A 34 8.59 -9.22 13.16
N TYR A 35 8.35 -8.10 12.50
CA TYR A 35 8.84 -6.78 12.92
C TYR A 35 7.71 -5.89 13.48
N GLU A 36 6.64 -6.53 14.02
CA GLU A 36 5.53 -5.82 14.68
C GLU A 36 4.98 -4.68 13.81
N ASN A 37 4.79 -4.98 12.50
CA ASN A 37 4.34 -4.04 11.47
C ASN A 37 5.19 -2.74 11.39
N PHE A 38 6.46 -2.81 11.80
CA PHE A 38 7.38 -1.66 11.90
C PHE A 38 6.84 -0.52 12.77
N GLY A 39 6.00 -0.86 13.77
CA GLY A 39 5.41 0.10 14.71
C GLY A 39 4.32 1.00 14.11
N GLN A 40 3.74 0.63 12.95
CA GLN A 40 2.62 1.32 12.32
C GLN A 40 1.36 0.42 12.36
N ASP A 41 0.17 1.05 12.33
CA ASP A 41 -1.12 0.38 12.45
C ASP A 41 -1.94 0.38 11.14
N GLU A 42 -1.39 0.94 10.05
CA GLU A 42 -2.12 1.17 8.80
C GLU A 42 -2.15 -0.08 7.91
N ILE A 43 -0.99 -0.68 7.65
CA ILE A 43 -0.86 -1.88 6.82
C ILE A 43 -0.32 -3.00 7.69
N LEU A 44 -1.23 -3.84 8.17
CA LEU A 44 -0.88 -4.96 9.04
C LEU A 44 -0.57 -6.22 8.23
N SER A 45 0.13 -7.16 8.86
CA SER A 45 0.44 -8.47 8.30
C SER A 45 -0.77 -9.25 7.80
N ASP A 46 -1.95 -9.00 8.40
CA ASP A 46 -3.20 -9.67 8.04
C ASP A 46 -3.85 -9.09 6.78
N TYR A 47 -3.46 -7.88 6.38
CA TYR A 47 -4.08 -7.18 5.25
C TYR A 47 -3.33 -7.38 3.94
N ILE A 48 -2.02 -7.57 3.96
CA ILE A 48 -1.21 -7.63 2.75
C ILE A 48 -0.40 -8.92 2.66
N HIS A 49 -0.43 -9.56 1.49
CA HIS A 49 0.29 -10.78 1.18
C HIS A 49 1.02 -10.63 -0.15
N GLY A 50 2.07 -11.41 -0.35
CA GLY A 50 2.84 -11.45 -1.58
C GLY A 50 4.34 -11.54 -1.33
N GLN A 51 5.11 -11.56 -2.42
CA GLN A 51 6.57 -11.65 -2.37
C GLN A 51 7.20 -10.29 -2.60
N LEU A 52 7.80 -9.74 -1.55
CA LEU A 52 8.48 -8.44 -1.56
C LEU A 52 9.94 -8.60 -1.98
N SER A 53 10.35 -7.84 -2.96
CA SER A 53 11.75 -7.58 -3.29
C SER A 53 12.01 -6.08 -3.27
N GLY A 54 13.25 -5.66 -3.04
CA GLY A 54 13.57 -4.24 -3.10
C GLY A 54 14.99 -3.93 -2.67
N ASP A 55 15.39 -2.73 -3.00
CA ASP A 55 16.64 -2.11 -2.60
C ASP A 55 16.32 -0.89 -1.72
N ILE A 56 16.88 -0.86 -0.52
CA ILE A 56 16.67 0.21 0.47
C ILE A 56 18.02 0.83 0.79
N THR A 57 18.09 2.12 0.65
CA THR A 57 19.27 2.92 1.02
C THR A 57 18.85 4.09 1.90
N GLY A 58 19.77 4.64 2.68
CA GLY A 58 19.41 5.79 3.49
C GLY A 58 20.59 6.43 4.21
N ASN A 59 20.24 7.48 4.92
CA ASN A 59 21.09 8.17 5.90
C ASN A 59 20.25 8.34 7.16
N ILE A 60 20.35 7.37 8.07
CA ILE A 60 19.50 7.26 9.26
C ILE A 60 20.24 7.88 10.43
N ARG A 61 19.67 8.90 11.02
CA ARG A 61 20.12 9.40 12.30
C ARG A 61 19.64 8.47 13.42
N ILE A 62 20.51 8.24 14.39
CA ILE A 62 20.22 7.33 15.52
C ILE A 62 20.49 8.08 16.81
N TYR A 63 19.55 7.99 17.75
CA TYR A 63 19.74 8.50 19.10
C TYR A 63 20.75 7.64 19.90
N PRO A 64 21.32 8.16 21.01
CA PRO A 64 22.28 7.40 21.83
C PRO A 64 21.75 6.06 22.37
N ASP A 65 20.44 5.91 22.52
CA ASP A 65 19.74 4.68 22.91
C ASP A 65 19.49 3.72 21.73
N MET A 66 20.07 4.01 20.57
CA MET A 66 19.96 3.24 19.34
C MET A 66 18.56 3.27 18.65
N ILE A 67 17.70 4.20 19.05
CA ILE A 67 16.41 4.43 18.38
C ILE A 67 16.63 5.31 17.14
N PRO A 68 16.08 4.97 15.97
CA PRO A 68 16.13 5.83 14.79
C PRO A 68 15.37 7.14 14.98
N ASP A 69 16.01 8.25 14.63
CA ASP A 69 15.39 9.57 14.53
C ASP A 69 14.85 9.74 13.09
N VAL A 70 13.62 9.33 12.89
CA VAL A 70 13.01 9.30 11.54
C VAL A 70 12.80 10.70 10.97
N ASP A 71 12.57 11.68 11.86
CA ASP A 71 12.37 13.09 11.46
C ASP A 71 13.66 13.74 10.90
N GLN A 72 14.81 13.17 11.21
CA GLN A 72 16.11 13.63 10.70
C GLN A 72 16.82 12.58 9.84
N SER A 73 16.04 11.67 9.28
CA SER A 73 16.52 10.58 8.42
C SER A 73 16.01 10.74 7.00
N GLU A 74 16.80 10.22 6.06
CA GLU A 74 16.43 10.08 4.64
C GLU A 74 16.55 8.60 4.28
N ILE A 75 15.48 8.03 3.71
CA ILE A 75 15.44 6.63 3.27
C ILE A 75 14.81 6.59 1.88
N HIS A 76 15.45 5.87 0.99
CA HIS A 76 14.99 5.62 -0.39
C HIS A 76 14.74 4.14 -0.56
N MET A 77 13.59 3.79 -1.10
CA MET A 77 13.15 2.42 -1.27
C MET A 77 12.63 2.20 -2.68
N ASP A 78 13.28 1.30 -3.41
CA ASP A 78 12.75 0.74 -4.65
C ASP A 78 12.16 -0.63 -4.34
N VAL A 79 10.85 -0.77 -4.45
CA VAL A 79 10.13 -1.98 -4.03
C VAL A 79 9.33 -2.59 -5.17
N GLU A 80 9.27 -3.91 -5.17
CA GLU A 80 8.44 -4.73 -6.03
C GLU A 80 7.70 -5.76 -5.18
N LEU A 81 6.39 -5.80 -5.28
CA LEU A 81 5.54 -6.81 -4.66
C LEU A 81 4.88 -7.66 -5.75
N LEU A 82 5.24 -8.93 -5.80
CA LEU A 82 4.71 -9.92 -6.75
C LEU A 82 3.60 -10.75 -6.14
N ASN A 83 2.61 -11.12 -6.95
CA ASN A 83 1.45 -11.91 -6.55
C ASN A 83 0.75 -11.32 -5.33
N GLY A 84 0.60 -10.01 -5.34
CA GLY A 84 0.07 -9.26 -4.21
C GLY A 84 -1.41 -9.49 -4.00
N ARG A 85 -1.82 -9.47 -2.72
CA ARG A 85 -3.21 -9.56 -2.31
C ARG A 85 -3.44 -8.68 -1.09
N LEU A 86 -4.47 -7.83 -1.17
CA LEU A 86 -5.02 -7.10 -0.02
C LEU A 86 -6.28 -7.80 0.43
N GLU A 87 -6.38 -8.10 1.72
CA GLU A 87 -7.54 -8.75 2.33
C GLU A 87 -8.13 -7.87 3.42
N ASN A 88 -9.45 -7.62 3.32
CA ASN A 88 -10.24 -6.87 4.31
C ASN A 88 -9.63 -5.51 4.70
N TYR A 89 -8.89 -4.89 3.79
CA TYR A 89 -8.26 -3.60 4.03
C TYR A 89 -9.31 -2.48 3.98
N GLU A 90 -9.56 -1.86 5.12
CA GLU A 90 -10.68 -0.93 5.32
C GLU A 90 -10.70 0.24 4.33
N PRO A 91 -9.58 0.92 4.00
CA PRO A 91 -9.58 1.98 3.00
C PRO A 91 -10.08 1.53 1.62
N VAL A 92 -9.86 0.25 1.25
CA VAL A 92 -10.38 -0.31 0.01
C VAL A 92 -11.86 -0.66 0.15
N LEU A 93 -12.30 -1.18 1.30
CA LEU A 93 -13.71 -1.50 1.56
C LEU A 93 -14.59 -0.25 1.51
N MET A 94 -14.08 0.91 1.93
CA MET A 94 -14.78 2.20 1.84
C MET A 94 -15.10 2.62 0.40
N LEU A 95 -14.44 2.06 -0.61
CA LEU A 95 -14.73 2.30 -2.01
C LEU A 95 -15.96 1.53 -2.53
N SER A 96 -16.64 0.75 -1.68
CA SER A 96 -17.79 -0.09 -2.06
C SER A 96 -18.90 0.69 -2.78
N ASP A 97 -19.16 1.92 -2.36
CA ASP A 97 -20.17 2.77 -2.97
C ASP A 97 -19.85 3.18 -4.41
N TYR A 98 -18.59 3.17 -4.78
CA TYR A 98 -18.09 3.60 -6.09
C TYR A 98 -17.79 2.43 -7.03
N MET A 99 -17.55 1.22 -6.47
CA MET A 99 -17.04 0.08 -7.23
C MET A 99 -18.10 -0.94 -7.64
N GLY A 100 -19.35 -0.76 -7.22
CA GLY A 100 -20.47 -1.65 -7.56
C GLY A 100 -20.31 -3.06 -7.00
N ASP A 101 -20.59 -4.08 -7.81
CA ASP A 101 -20.60 -5.49 -7.39
C ASP A 101 -19.20 -6.13 -7.29
N LYS A 102 -18.13 -5.33 -7.26
CA LYS A 102 -16.77 -5.87 -7.16
C LYS A 102 -16.46 -6.34 -5.75
N ASN A 103 -15.75 -7.46 -5.68
CA ASN A 103 -15.28 -7.97 -4.39
C ASN A 103 -14.10 -7.14 -3.89
N LEU A 104 -14.35 -6.31 -2.89
CA LEU A 104 -13.36 -5.44 -2.26
C LEU A 104 -12.69 -6.09 -1.04
N SER A 105 -13.22 -7.20 -0.55
CA SER A 105 -12.63 -7.92 0.58
C SER A 105 -11.37 -8.69 0.21
N SER A 106 -11.14 -8.93 -1.09
CA SER A 106 -9.92 -9.57 -1.58
C SER A 106 -9.52 -8.98 -2.94
N VAL A 107 -8.55 -8.09 -2.92
CA VAL A 107 -8.02 -7.43 -4.12
C VAL A 107 -6.68 -8.04 -4.46
N ARG A 108 -6.55 -8.55 -5.68
CA ARG A 108 -5.31 -9.15 -6.18
C ARG A 108 -4.68 -8.28 -7.25
N PHE A 109 -3.36 -8.27 -7.27
CA PHE A 109 -2.54 -7.65 -8.31
C PHE A 109 -1.31 -8.51 -8.60
N ASP A 110 -0.88 -8.56 -9.85
CA ASP A 110 0.24 -9.43 -10.25
C ASP A 110 1.57 -8.82 -9.81
N THR A 111 1.75 -7.54 -10.09
CA THR A 111 2.96 -6.81 -9.75
C THR A 111 2.60 -5.40 -9.33
N LEU A 112 3.19 -4.97 -8.22
CA LEU A 112 3.19 -3.59 -7.79
C LEU A 112 4.64 -3.16 -7.64
N GLN A 113 5.04 -2.11 -8.36
CA GLN A 113 6.38 -1.53 -8.26
C GLN A 113 6.24 -0.06 -7.90
N ASN A 114 7.06 0.38 -6.96
CA ASN A 114 7.12 1.79 -6.64
C ASN A 114 8.49 2.18 -6.10
N HIS A 115 8.77 3.47 -6.24
CA HIS A 115 9.82 4.16 -5.53
C HIS A 115 9.17 4.94 -4.38
N MET A 116 9.67 4.81 -3.16
CA MET A 116 9.17 5.51 -1.99
C MET A 116 10.32 6.18 -1.26
N ASP A 117 10.07 7.38 -0.80
CA ASP A 117 11.02 8.16 0.00
C ASP A 117 10.46 8.41 1.39
N ILE A 118 11.34 8.34 2.39
CA ILE A 118 11.06 8.87 3.73
C ILE A 118 12.01 10.03 3.96
N THR A 119 11.46 11.19 4.20
CA THR A 119 12.24 12.40 4.47
C THR A 119 11.49 13.22 5.51
N ASN A 120 12.19 13.64 6.58
CA ASN A 120 11.61 14.42 7.67
C ASN A 120 10.35 13.75 8.29
N GLY A 121 10.39 12.44 8.47
CA GLY A 121 9.27 11.68 9.02
C GLY A 121 8.04 11.56 8.11
N ILE A 122 8.18 11.93 6.83
CA ILE A 122 7.11 11.83 5.83
C ILE A 122 7.48 10.75 4.81
N ILE A 123 6.60 9.78 4.66
CA ILE A 123 6.66 8.79 3.58
C ILE A 123 5.96 9.39 2.37
N THR A 124 6.68 9.54 1.26
CA THR A 124 6.12 10.01 0.00
C THR A 124 5.98 8.84 -0.97
N ILE A 125 4.77 8.63 -1.47
CA ILE A 125 4.44 7.65 -2.50
C ILE A 125 4.14 8.40 -3.78
N PRO A 126 5.06 8.42 -4.76
CA PRO A 126 4.82 9.06 -6.05
C PRO A 126 3.71 8.33 -6.82
N ASN A 127 3.19 8.95 -7.87
CA ASN A 127 2.11 8.37 -8.65
C ASN A 127 2.51 7.00 -9.20
N MET A 128 1.75 5.98 -8.80
CA MET A 128 1.92 4.61 -9.29
C MET A 128 0.63 4.08 -9.91
N THR A 129 0.77 3.26 -10.92
CA THR A 129 -0.35 2.55 -11.55
C THR A 129 -0.46 1.16 -10.96
N ILE A 130 -1.65 0.80 -10.50
CA ILE A 130 -1.96 -0.51 -9.94
C ILE A 130 -2.92 -1.22 -10.88
N GLU A 131 -2.49 -2.35 -11.44
CA GLU A 131 -3.33 -3.27 -12.18
C GLU A 131 -3.83 -4.37 -11.24
N SER A 132 -5.12 -4.43 -11.03
CA SER A 132 -5.72 -5.34 -10.06
C SER A 132 -7.01 -5.99 -10.57
N THR A 133 -7.55 -6.93 -9.79
CA THR A 133 -8.88 -7.52 -10.03
C THR A 133 -10.00 -6.48 -10.05
N LEU A 134 -9.78 -5.33 -9.46
CA LEU A 134 -10.72 -4.22 -9.49
C LEU A 134 -10.58 -3.36 -10.77
N GLY A 135 -9.45 -3.44 -11.46
CA GLY A 135 -9.11 -2.68 -12.64
C GLY A 135 -7.81 -1.89 -12.48
N HIS A 136 -7.62 -0.91 -13.35
CA HIS A 136 -6.52 0.03 -13.30
C HIS A 136 -6.82 1.19 -12.34
N TYR A 137 -5.88 1.53 -11.48
CA TYR A 137 -5.93 2.70 -10.58
C TYR A 137 -4.59 3.42 -10.61
N GLU A 138 -4.64 4.69 -10.33
CA GLU A 138 -3.46 5.45 -9.96
C GLU A 138 -3.55 5.81 -8.48
N LEU A 139 -2.47 5.62 -7.75
CA LEU A 139 -2.33 5.96 -6.33
C LEU A 139 -1.12 6.85 -6.17
N SER A 140 -1.26 7.91 -5.38
CA SER A 140 -0.16 8.73 -4.89
C SER A 140 -0.52 9.29 -3.53
N GLY A 141 0.47 9.75 -2.76
CA GLY A 141 0.18 10.39 -1.49
C GLY A 141 1.36 10.51 -0.57
N GLU A 142 1.04 10.97 0.62
CA GLU A 142 1.99 11.16 1.69
C GLU A 142 1.41 10.63 3.00
N GLN A 143 2.27 10.09 3.83
CA GLN A 143 1.93 9.64 5.17
C GLN A 143 3.01 10.08 6.14
N SER A 144 2.63 10.77 7.22
CA SER A 144 3.57 11.05 8.31
C SER A 144 3.72 9.84 9.22
N MET A 145 4.89 9.69 9.83
CA MET A 145 5.11 8.67 10.87
C MET A 145 4.24 8.88 12.11
N ALA A 146 3.61 10.06 12.25
CA ALA A 146 2.62 10.35 13.29
C ALA A 146 1.19 9.91 12.93
N GLY A 147 0.99 9.24 11.78
CA GLY A 147 -0.30 8.67 11.37
C GLY A 147 -1.20 9.60 10.54
N ASN A 148 -0.74 10.80 10.17
CA ASN A 148 -1.49 11.64 9.22
C ASN A 148 -1.30 11.09 7.80
N LEU A 149 -2.41 10.87 7.10
CA LEU A 149 -2.44 10.18 5.82
C LEU A 149 -3.20 11.04 4.80
N GLU A 150 -2.60 11.26 3.64
CA GLU A 150 -3.21 11.96 2.52
C GLU A 150 -2.95 11.20 1.22
N TYR A 151 -3.92 10.37 0.80
CA TYR A 151 -3.82 9.58 -0.42
C TYR A 151 -4.81 10.01 -1.48
N TYR A 152 -4.33 10.06 -2.71
CA TYR A 152 -5.12 10.35 -3.90
C TYR A 152 -5.26 9.09 -4.74
N ILE A 153 -6.51 8.65 -4.94
CA ILE A 153 -6.83 7.50 -5.77
C ILE A 153 -7.59 7.98 -7.01
N ARG A 154 -7.02 7.74 -8.20
CA ARG A 154 -7.70 8.01 -9.46
C ARG A 154 -8.30 6.72 -10.02
N ILE A 155 -9.62 6.70 -10.15
CA ILE A 155 -10.40 5.57 -10.67
C ILE A 155 -10.87 5.92 -12.08
N PRO A 156 -10.66 5.05 -13.10
CA PRO A 156 -11.16 5.29 -14.44
C PRO A 156 -12.68 5.47 -14.47
N TRP A 157 -13.17 6.50 -15.14
CA TRP A 157 -14.58 6.85 -15.24
C TRP A 157 -15.49 5.70 -15.76
N LYS A 158 -14.95 4.80 -16.58
CA LYS A 158 -15.68 3.63 -17.07
C LYS A 158 -16.15 2.70 -15.94
N ILE A 159 -15.39 2.62 -14.85
CA ILE A 159 -15.71 1.80 -13.68
C ILE A 159 -16.85 2.47 -12.90
N VAL A 160 -16.73 3.77 -12.65
CA VAL A 160 -17.73 4.57 -11.93
C VAL A 160 -19.08 4.57 -12.65
N ARG A 161 -19.11 4.71 -13.98
CA ARG A 161 -20.35 4.67 -14.78
C ARG A 161 -21.09 3.34 -14.71
N LYS A 162 -20.38 2.21 -14.66
CA LYS A 162 -21.05 0.90 -14.51
C LYS A 162 -21.77 0.81 -13.17
N SER A 163 -21.13 1.26 -12.10
CA SER A 163 -21.70 1.23 -10.74
C SER A 163 -22.89 2.18 -10.59
N ALA A 164 -22.80 3.38 -11.12
CA ALA A 164 -23.91 4.34 -11.12
C ALA A 164 -25.11 3.81 -11.91
N ARG A 165 -24.88 3.14 -13.05
CA ARG A 165 -25.95 2.59 -13.89
C ARG A 165 -26.69 1.44 -13.20
N SER A 166 -26.01 0.60 -12.42
CA SER A 166 -26.65 -0.48 -11.67
C SER A 166 -27.50 0.06 -10.49
N LYS A 167 -27.05 1.12 -9.82
CA LYS A 167 -27.81 1.79 -8.75
C LYS A 167 -29.03 2.56 -9.27
N PHE A 168 -28.95 3.20 -10.44
CA PHE A 168 -30.05 4.00 -11.00
C PHE A 168 -31.03 3.22 -11.89
N PHE A 169 -30.63 2.07 -12.44
CA PHE A 169 -31.44 1.22 -13.30
C PHE A 169 -31.62 -0.19 -12.73
N GLY A 170 -31.56 -0.32 -11.39
CA GLY A 170 -31.75 -1.58 -10.70
C GLY A 170 -33.09 -2.20 -11.03
N ASN A 171 -33.03 -3.44 -11.54
CA ASN A 171 -34.08 -4.45 -11.63
C ASN A 171 -35.48 -3.96 -12.06
N LYS A 172 -35.69 -3.72 -13.35
CA LYS A 172 -36.95 -4.10 -13.97
C LYS A 172 -36.99 -5.63 -14.03
N LYS A 173 -37.59 -6.28 -13.04
CA LYS A 173 -38.14 -7.60 -13.21
C LYS A 173 -39.21 -7.47 -14.32
N THR A 174 -38.96 -8.00 -15.46
CA THR A 174 -40.00 -8.34 -16.45
C THR A 174 -40.88 -9.40 -15.79
N THR A 175 -41.99 -8.96 -15.27
CA THR A 175 -43.11 -9.86 -14.99
C THR A 175 -43.72 -10.18 -16.35
N ASP A 176 -43.36 -11.32 -16.91
CA ASP A 176 -44.10 -11.91 -18.01
C ASP A 176 -45.49 -12.25 -17.44
N GLY A 177 -46.47 -11.43 -17.79
CA GLY A 177 -47.87 -11.73 -17.59
C GLY A 177 -48.27 -12.79 -18.61
N GLU A 178 -48.57 -13.97 -18.13
CA GLU A 178 -49.38 -14.95 -18.89
C GLU A 178 -50.72 -14.31 -19.23
N ILE A 179 -50.97 -14.17 -20.51
CA ILE A 179 -52.29 -13.94 -21.06
C ILE A 179 -52.96 -15.32 -21.14
N GLY A 180 -53.83 -15.60 -20.20
CA GLY A 180 -54.75 -16.75 -20.32
C GLY A 180 -55.83 -16.40 -21.33
N ASP A 181 -55.98 -17.27 -22.35
CA ASP A 181 -57.15 -17.37 -23.20
C ASP A 181 -58.34 -17.94 -22.43
N ASP A 182 -59.45 -17.23 -22.48
CA ASP A 182 -60.82 -17.75 -22.52
C ASP A 182 -61.73 -16.76 -23.26
#